data_2e06c9d01d80d2682cb98bf5e3afd09a
#
_entry.id   2e06c9d01d80d2682cb98bf5e3afd09a
#
_cell.length_a   1.000
_cell.length_b   1.000
_cell.length_c   1.000
_cell.angle_alpha   90.00
_cell.angle_beta   90.00
_cell.angle_gamma   90.00
#
_symmetry.space_group_name_H-M   'P 1'
#
loop_
_entity.id
_entity.type
_entity.pdbx_description
1 polymer ?
#
loop_
_entity_poly.entity_id
_entity_poly.type
_entity_poly.pdbx_seq_one_letter_code
_entity_poly.pdbx_strand_id
1 'polypeptide(L)'
;DPNLRQAMAYALDVEAAGQNLYNGLQHASNSIIIPFFKDVYNKDQEGFTYNPEKAKQLLDEAGYKDVDGDGLRENKDGSKLKITFAARTRDEANESLVQQYLNWWKEIGLDVQLYTGRTIELNSFYDKIQADDSEIDVFAAGWSTGYDPNPEGLFGETAKFNFERYVDPEGTAIMKKISSTEAFDSAKNIEFYKEWQKYVHDKAFIFPTLV
;
A
#
# COMPACT_ATOMS: atom_id res chain seq x y z
N ASP A 1 -9.13 -8.98 0.67
CA ASP A 1 -8.54 -9.86 1.69
C ASP A 1 -7.29 -9.19 2.29
N PRO A 2 -7.25 -8.89 3.61
CA PRO A 2 -6.08 -8.26 4.23
C PRO A 2 -4.80 -9.10 4.12
N ASN A 3 -4.88 -10.42 4.22
CA ASN A 3 -3.71 -11.29 4.12
C ASN A 3 -3.05 -11.22 2.75
N LEU A 4 -3.85 -11.14 1.67
CA LEU A 4 -3.33 -10.95 0.31
C LEU A 4 -2.60 -9.61 0.21
N ARG A 5 -3.19 -8.52 0.71
CA ARG A 5 -2.58 -7.19 0.67
C ARG A 5 -1.31 -7.10 1.52
N GLN A 6 -1.32 -7.68 2.74
CA GLN A 6 -0.13 -7.76 3.59
C GLN A 6 0.97 -8.60 2.93
N ALA A 7 0.62 -9.74 2.30
CA ALA A 7 1.59 -10.55 1.58
C ALA A 7 2.25 -9.77 0.43
N MET A 8 1.47 -9.00 -0.32
CA MET A 8 2.00 -8.12 -1.37
C MET A 8 2.98 -7.09 -0.81
N ALA A 9 2.70 -6.53 0.38
CA ALA A 9 3.59 -5.56 1.03
C ALA A 9 4.88 -6.22 1.55
N TYR A 10 4.80 -7.37 2.25
CA TYR A 10 5.97 -8.08 2.74
C TYR A 10 6.88 -8.65 1.64
N ALA A 11 6.37 -8.81 0.43
CA ALA A 11 7.15 -9.28 -0.71
C ALA A 11 8.11 -8.23 -1.27
N LEU A 12 7.96 -6.96 -0.93
CA LEU A 12 8.71 -5.86 -1.54
C LEU A 12 9.99 -5.53 -0.77
N ASP A 13 11.15 -5.65 -1.41
CA ASP A 13 12.44 -5.20 -0.85
C ASP A 13 12.66 -3.71 -1.14
N VAL A 14 11.80 -2.89 -0.51
CA VAL A 14 11.76 -1.44 -0.75
C VAL A 14 13.05 -0.75 -0.29
N GLU A 15 13.66 -1.22 0.81
CA GLU A 15 14.91 -0.64 1.31
C GLU A 15 16.05 -0.87 0.32
N ALA A 16 16.19 -2.09 -0.21
CA ALA A 16 17.19 -2.37 -1.25
C ALA A 16 16.94 -1.55 -2.51
N ALA A 17 15.69 -1.34 -2.90
CA ALA A 17 15.36 -0.46 -4.04
C ALA A 17 15.79 0.99 -3.77
N GLY A 18 15.54 1.52 -2.58
CA GLY A 18 15.99 2.87 -2.18
C GLY A 18 17.49 3.04 -2.29
N GLN A 19 18.26 2.05 -1.84
CA GLN A 19 19.72 2.04 -1.93
C GLN A 19 20.21 1.92 -3.37
N ASN A 20 19.66 0.99 -4.14
CA ASN A 20 20.19 0.63 -5.45
C ASN A 20 19.73 1.57 -6.59
N LEU A 21 18.47 2.02 -6.55
CA LEU A 21 17.90 2.84 -7.61
C LEU A 21 17.96 4.34 -7.31
N TYR A 22 17.98 4.70 -6.03
CA TYR A 22 17.93 6.10 -5.60
C TYR A 22 19.17 6.53 -4.80
N ASN A 23 20.26 5.72 -4.82
CA ASN A 23 21.54 6.00 -4.15
C ASN A 23 21.38 6.29 -2.65
N GLY A 24 20.41 5.66 -1.99
CA GLY A 24 20.12 5.89 -0.58
C GLY A 24 19.46 7.24 -0.27
N LEU A 25 18.95 7.95 -1.27
CA LEU A 25 18.22 9.21 -1.07
C LEU A 25 16.75 8.98 -0.68
N GLN A 26 16.25 7.77 -0.88
CA GLN A 26 14.93 7.34 -0.49
C GLN A 26 15.04 6.09 0.39
N HIS A 27 14.20 6.00 1.40
CA HIS A 27 14.18 4.92 2.38
C HIS A 27 12.78 4.32 2.49
N ALA A 28 12.72 3.06 2.93
CA ALA A 28 11.45 2.42 3.24
C ALA A 28 10.76 3.14 4.41
N SER A 29 9.47 3.41 4.27
CA SER A 29 8.65 3.93 5.36
C SER A 29 7.92 2.80 6.08
N ASN A 30 7.90 2.83 7.41
CA ASN A 30 7.14 1.88 8.23
C ASN A 30 5.69 2.34 8.49
N SER A 31 5.32 3.54 8.05
CA SER A 31 3.99 4.11 8.26
C SER A 31 3.64 5.11 7.16
N ILE A 32 2.35 5.32 6.94
CA ILE A 32 1.84 6.39 6.07
C ILE A 32 1.97 7.78 6.71
N ILE A 33 2.16 7.85 8.02
CA ILE A 33 2.56 9.09 8.70
C ILE A 33 4.08 9.11 8.72
N ILE A 34 4.68 10.08 8.06
CA ILE A 34 6.14 10.16 7.90
C ILE A 34 6.82 10.80 9.13
N PRO A 35 8.12 10.57 9.35
CA PRO A 35 8.86 11.12 10.49
C PRO A 35 8.87 12.65 10.61
N PHE A 36 8.49 13.37 9.56
CA PHE A 36 8.31 14.81 9.60
C PHE A 36 7.27 15.24 10.67
N PHE A 37 6.23 14.45 10.87
CA PHE A 37 5.18 14.68 11.88
C PHE A 37 5.57 14.07 13.23
N LYS A 38 6.67 14.54 13.82
CA LYS A 38 7.35 13.95 15.01
C LYS A 38 6.41 13.62 16.17
N ASP A 39 5.39 14.45 16.40
CA ASP A 39 4.50 14.32 17.56
C ASP A 39 3.52 13.15 17.42
N VAL A 40 3.12 12.82 16.20
CA VAL A 40 2.11 11.80 15.91
C VAL A 40 2.67 10.59 15.14
N TYR A 41 3.91 10.67 14.65
CA TYR A 41 4.59 9.54 14.02
C TYR A 41 4.86 8.43 15.04
N ASN A 42 4.39 7.24 14.76
CA ASN A 42 4.62 6.06 15.59
C ASN A 42 5.93 5.37 15.18
N LYS A 43 7.04 5.76 15.83
CA LYS A 43 8.36 5.14 15.59
C LYS A 43 8.42 3.64 15.92
N ASP A 44 7.50 3.19 16.79
CA ASP A 44 7.44 1.79 17.24
C ASP A 44 6.50 0.95 16.36
N GLN A 45 5.90 1.56 15.30
CA GLN A 45 5.10 0.84 14.33
C GLN A 45 5.96 -0.14 13.55
N GLU A 46 5.62 -1.41 13.58
CA GLU A 46 6.21 -2.40 12.70
C GLU A 46 5.83 -2.08 11.25
N GLY A 47 6.84 -1.93 10.36
CA GLY A 47 6.63 -1.76 8.94
C GLY A 47 6.56 -3.09 8.21
N PHE A 48 6.31 -3.04 6.91
CA PHE A 48 6.40 -4.20 6.02
C PHE A 48 7.85 -4.42 5.63
N THR A 49 8.65 -4.98 6.57
CA THR A 49 10.03 -5.38 6.27
C THR A 49 10.02 -6.56 5.30
N TYR A 50 10.85 -6.51 4.25
CA TYR A 50 10.96 -7.58 3.25
C TYR A 50 11.06 -8.96 3.90
N ASN A 51 10.07 -9.78 3.64
CA ASN A 51 9.98 -11.14 4.16
C ASN A 51 9.10 -12.01 3.24
N PRO A 52 9.66 -12.55 2.14
CA PRO A 52 8.90 -13.33 1.18
C PRO A 52 8.33 -14.63 1.78
N GLU A 53 8.97 -15.20 2.80
CA GLU A 53 8.46 -16.41 3.47
C GLU A 53 7.21 -16.09 4.29
N LYS A 54 7.19 -14.96 5.02
CA LYS A 54 5.98 -14.48 5.69
C LYS A 54 4.86 -14.17 4.69
N ALA A 55 5.21 -13.58 3.55
CA ALA A 55 4.26 -13.32 2.48
C ALA A 55 3.60 -14.61 1.96
N LYS A 56 4.41 -15.64 1.67
CA LYS A 56 3.90 -16.95 1.24
C LYS A 56 3.02 -17.60 2.32
N GLN A 57 3.43 -17.54 3.59
CA GLN A 57 2.64 -18.05 4.70
C GLN A 57 1.27 -17.37 4.79
N LEU A 58 1.19 -16.05 4.70
CA LEU A 58 -0.07 -15.30 4.70
C LEU A 58 -1.00 -15.72 3.55
N LEU A 59 -0.45 -15.97 2.36
CA LEU A 59 -1.20 -16.45 1.22
C LEU A 59 -1.72 -17.88 1.45
N ASP A 60 -0.89 -18.77 2.00
CA ASP A 60 -1.28 -20.16 2.31
C ASP A 60 -2.39 -20.20 3.36
N GLU A 61 -2.27 -19.43 4.44
CA GLU A 61 -3.28 -19.31 5.51
C GLU A 61 -4.59 -18.74 4.99
N ALA A 62 -4.52 -17.81 4.05
CA ALA A 62 -5.70 -17.23 3.40
C ALA A 62 -6.32 -18.14 2.34
N GLY A 63 -5.67 -19.24 1.95
CA GLY A 63 -6.18 -20.22 0.99
C GLY A 63 -5.84 -19.96 -0.47
N TYR A 64 -4.91 -19.03 -0.74
CA TYR A 64 -4.36 -18.83 -2.08
C TYR A 64 -3.23 -19.83 -2.33
N LYS A 65 -3.44 -20.83 -3.16
CA LYS A 65 -2.50 -21.95 -3.38
C LYS A 65 -2.31 -22.19 -4.86
N ASP A 66 -1.11 -22.60 -5.24
CA ASP A 66 -0.83 -23.18 -6.56
C ASP A 66 -1.42 -24.60 -6.61
N VAL A 67 -2.56 -24.74 -7.27
CA VAL A 67 -3.29 -26.02 -7.32
C VAL A 67 -3.04 -26.81 -8.60
N ASP A 68 -2.54 -26.18 -9.67
CA ASP A 68 -2.24 -26.85 -10.93
C ASP A 68 -0.73 -27.03 -11.20
N GLY A 69 0.13 -26.46 -10.33
CA GLY A 69 1.58 -26.66 -10.35
C GLY A 69 2.31 -25.77 -11.36
N ASP A 70 1.70 -24.69 -11.81
CA ASP A 70 2.33 -23.74 -12.74
C ASP A 70 3.23 -22.70 -12.07
N GLY A 71 3.28 -22.70 -10.73
CA GLY A 71 4.06 -21.78 -9.90
C GLY A 71 3.31 -20.50 -9.53
N LEU A 72 2.06 -20.35 -9.95
CA LEU A 72 1.19 -19.24 -9.63
C LEU A 72 0.03 -19.71 -8.75
N ARG A 73 -0.43 -18.83 -7.90
CA ARG A 73 -1.51 -19.13 -6.94
C ARG A 73 -2.88 -18.83 -7.54
N GLU A 74 -3.84 -19.68 -7.25
CA GLU A 74 -5.24 -19.49 -7.60
C GLU A 74 -6.01 -18.83 -6.47
N ASN A 75 -7.20 -18.31 -6.81
CA ASN A 75 -8.23 -17.94 -5.88
C ASN A 75 -8.69 -19.13 -5.03
N LYS A 76 -9.37 -18.86 -3.92
CA LYS A 76 -9.88 -19.89 -2.99
C LYS A 76 -10.85 -20.89 -3.64
N ASP A 77 -11.47 -20.51 -4.75
CA ASP A 77 -12.37 -21.36 -5.55
C ASP A 77 -11.65 -22.12 -6.68
N GLY A 78 -10.33 -21.97 -6.79
CA GLY A 78 -9.50 -22.59 -7.82
C GLY A 78 -9.46 -21.86 -9.15
N SER A 79 -10.12 -20.72 -9.28
CA SER A 79 -9.98 -19.87 -10.47
C SER A 79 -8.65 -19.14 -10.49
N LYS A 80 -8.14 -18.79 -11.68
CA LYS A 80 -6.88 -18.06 -11.81
C LYS A 80 -6.95 -16.71 -11.11
N LEU A 81 -6.00 -16.46 -10.20
CA LEU A 81 -5.81 -15.17 -9.55
C LEU A 81 -4.94 -14.28 -10.44
N LYS A 82 -5.55 -13.31 -11.08
CA LYS A 82 -4.83 -12.28 -11.85
C LYS A 82 -5.03 -10.94 -11.17
N ILE A 83 -3.94 -10.19 -11.01
CA ILE A 83 -3.93 -8.88 -10.37
C ILE A 83 -3.39 -7.87 -11.39
N THR A 84 -4.16 -6.83 -11.65
CA THR A 84 -3.78 -5.76 -12.56
C THR A 84 -3.19 -4.58 -11.80
N PHE A 85 -1.96 -4.23 -12.13
CA PHE A 85 -1.20 -3.17 -11.49
C PHE A 85 -1.05 -1.95 -12.39
N ALA A 86 -1.52 -0.80 -11.95
CA ALA A 86 -1.31 0.48 -12.62
C ALA A 86 -0.13 1.24 -12.01
N ALA A 87 0.83 1.60 -12.82
CA ALA A 87 1.98 2.39 -12.44
C ALA A 87 2.24 3.51 -13.45
N ARG A 88 2.74 4.64 -12.93
CA ARG A 88 2.97 5.83 -13.74
C ARG A 88 4.34 5.78 -14.41
N THR A 89 4.40 6.19 -15.69
CA THR A 89 5.67 6.47 -16.37
C THR A 89 6.36 7.67 -15.72
N ARG A 90 7.66 7.54 -15.39
CA ARG A 90 8.49 8.61 -14.83
C ARG A 90 9.89 8.59 -15.47
N ASP A 91 10.85 8.04 -14.76
CA ASP A 91 12.27 7.94 -15.11
C ASP A 91 12.72 6.48 -15.11
N GLU A 92 13.97 6.21 -15.50
CA GLU A 92 14.51 4.85 -15.57
C GLU A 92 14.53 4.14 -14.21
N ALA A 93 14.75 4.88 -13.12
CA ALA A 93 14.73 4.31 -11.77
C ALA A 93 13.32 3.84 -11.41
N ASN A 94 12.30 4.64 -11.72
CA ASN A 94 10.92 4.26 -11.51
C ASN A 94 10.50 3.06 -12.40
N GLU A 95 10.89 3.04 -13.67
CA GLU A 95 10.59 1.89 -14.55
C GLU A 95 11.25 0.61 -14.00
N SER A 96 12.50 0.71 -13.52
CA SER A 96 13.22 -0.38 -12.87
C SER A 96 12.51 -0.84 -11.58
N LEU A 97 12.03 0.09 -10.76
CA LEU A 97 11.29 -0.21 -9.54
C LEU A 97 9.98 -0.94 -9.85
N VAL A 98 9.24 -0.49 -10.87
CA VAL A 98 8.00 -1.16 -11.32
C VAL A 98 8.27 -2.60 -11.75
N GLN A 99 9.35 -2.85 -12.49
CA GLN A 99 9.74 -4.22 -12.86
C GLN A 99 10.13 -5.06 -11.65
N GLN A 100 10.82 -4.47 -10.66
CA GLN A 100 11.13 -5.16 -9.42
C GLN A 100 9.85 -5.56 -8.65
N TYR A 101 8.84 -4.70 -8.57
CA TYR A 101 7.55 -5.03 -7.95
C TYR A 101 6.92 -6.28 -8.60
N LEU A 102 6.87 -6.32 -9.92
CA LEU A 102 6.33 -7.49 -10.64
C LEU A 102 7.12 -8.77 -10.34
N ASN A 103 8.46 -8.69 -10.29
CA ASN A 103 9.31 -9.83 -9.98
C ASN A 103 9.11 -10.32 -8.54
N TRP A 104 9.10 -9.44 -7.56
CA TRP A 104 8.88 -9.81 -6.16
C TRP A 104 7.51 -10.45 -5.91
N TRP A 105 6.45 -9.93 -6.53
CA TRP A 105 5.14 -10.56 -6.44
C TRP A 105 5.09 -11.92 -7.12
N LYS A 106 5.80 -12.08 -8.24
CA LYS A 106 5.94 -13.37 -8.90
C LYS A 106 6.68 -14.40 -8.03
N GLU A 107 7.71 -13.98 -7.29
CA GLU A 107 8.47 -14.86 -6.38
C GLU A 107 7.62 -15.45 -5.26
N ILE A 108 6.55 -14.81 -4.88
CA ILE A 108 5.57 -15.34 -3.91
C ILE A 108 4.38 -16.03 -4.58
N GLY A 109 4.42 -16.20 -5.89
CA GLY A 109 3.42 -16.93 -6.66
C GLY A 109 2.21 -16.09 -7.12
N LEU A 110 2.31 -14.78 -7.19
CA LEU A 110 1.22 -13.91 -7.68
C LEU A 110 1.41 -13.56 -9.16
N ASP A 111 0.36 -13.73 -9.96
CA ASP A 111 0.29 -13.26 -11.35
C ASP A 111 -0.15 -11.79 -11.35
N VAL A 112 0.83 -10.89 -11.27
CA VAL A 112 0.60 -9.44 -11.33
C VAL A 112 1.07 -8.92 -12.68
N GLN A 113 0.19 -8.25 -13.40
CA GLN A 113 0.46 -7.72 -14.73
C GLN A 113 0.20 -6.21 -14.77
N LEU A 114 0.98 -5.49 -15.58
CA LEU A 114 0.74 -4.06 -15.76
C LEU A 114 -0.58 -3.83 -16.50
N TYR A 115 -1.36 -2.87 -16.02
CA TYR A 115 -2.52 -2.36 -16.71
C TYR A 115 -2.10 -1.89 -18.12
N THR A 116 -2.78 -2.39 -19.15
CA THR A 116 -2.41 -2.18 -20.56
C THR A 116 -1.00 -2.67 -20.97
N GLY A 117 -0.32 -3.47 -20.13
CA GLY A 117 0.99 -4.07 -20.42
C GLY A 117 2.18 -3.11 -20.28
N ARG A 118 2.00 -1.89 -19.79
CA ARG A 118 3.04 -0.88 -19.64
C ARG A 118 2.69 0.15 -18.57
N THR A 119 3.67 0.97 -18.18
CA THR A 119 3.44 2.19 -17.37
C THR A 119 2.62 3.21 -18.15
N ILE A 120 1.93 4.08 -17.44
CA ILE A 120 0.92 4.99 -17.98
C ILE A 120 1.38 6.44 -17.80
N GLU A 121 1.13 7.28 -18.80
CA GLU A 121 1.37 8.72 -18.71
C GLU A 121 0.57 9.34 -17.55
N LEU A 122 1.13 10.38 -16.93
CA LEU A 122 0.66 11.00 -15.69
C LEU A 122 -0.83 11.31 -15.67
N ASN A 123 -1.32 12.04 -16.67
CA ASN A 123 -2.72 12.48 -16.68
C ASN A 123 -3.66 11.29 -16.90
N SER A 124 -3.31 10.42 -17.85
CA SER A 124 -4.07 9.19 -18.11
C SER A 124 -4.11 8.26 -16.88
N PHE A 125 -3.03 8.19 -16.12
CA PHE A 125 -2.99 7.41 -14.87
C PHE A 125 -4.00 7.95 -13.85
N TYR A 126 -3.96 9.27 -13.58
CA TYR A 126 -4.88 9.85 -12.61
C TYR A 126 -6.32 9.85 -13.09
N ASP A 127 -6.58 10.04 -14.39
CA ASP A 127 -7.92 9.92 -14.97
C ASP A 127 -8.51 8.53 -14.70
N LYS A 128 -7.69 7.46 -14.83
CA LYS A 128 -8.12 6.09 -14.60
C LYS A 128 -8.41 5.79 -13.13
N ILE A 129 -7.50 6.13 -12.21
CA ILE A 129 -7.74 5.86 -10.79
C ILE A 129 -8.84 6.75 -10.20
N GLN A 130 -9.05 7.95 -10.71
CA GLN A 130 -10.18 8.82 -10.33
C GLN A 130 -11.52 8.31 -10.86
N ALA A 131 -11.53 7.72 -12.06
CA ALA A 131 -12.73 7.15 -12.66
C ALA A 131 -13.15 5.81 -12.03
N ASP A 132 -12.39 5.28 -11.06
CA ASP A 132 -12.62 3.96 -10.46
C ASP A 132 -12.65 2.85 -11.53
N ASP A 133 -11.62 2.83 -12.37
CA ASP A 133 -11.50 1.84 -13.43
C ASP A 133 -11.43 0.43 -12.83
N SER A 134 -12.47 -0.35 -13.03
CA SER A 134 -12.62 -1.70 -12.44
C SER A 134 -11.62 -2.73 -12.96
N GLU A 135 -10.82 -2.38 -13.97
CA GLU A 135 -9.73 -3.22 -14.47
C GLU A 135 -8.42 -3.02 -13.69
N ILE A 136 -8.37 -2.10 -12.72
CA ILE A 136 -7.20 -1.82 -11.89
C ILE A 136 -7.45 -2.34 -10.48
N ASP A 137 -6.66 -3.34 -10.07
CA ASP A 137 -6.73 -3.91 -8.71
C ASP A 137 -5.79 -3.21 -7.73
N VAL A 138 -4.63 -2.77 -8.23
CA VAL A 138 -3.55 -2.14 -7.44
C VAL A 138 -2.95 -1.00 -8.24
N PHE A 139 -2.57 0.06 -7.56
CA PHE A 139 -1.82 1.14 -8.20
C PHE A 139 -0.70 1.68 -7.29
N ALA A 140 0.35 2.24 -7.89
CA ALA A 140 1.42 2.94 -7.19
C ALA A 140 1.37 4.44 -7.49
N ALA A 141 1.15 5.23 -6.45
CA ALA A 141 1.11 6.69 -6.53
C ALA A 141 1.98 7.32 -5.45
N GLY A 142 2.54 8.49 -5.75
CA GLY A 142 3.22 9.33 -4.77
C GLY A 142 2.28 10.41 -4.25
N TRP A 143 2.45 10.76 -3.00
CA TRP A 143 1.70 11.82 -2.36
C TRP A 143 2.64 12.85 -1.71
N SER A 144 2.38 14.12 -1.94
CA SER A 144 3.06 15.18 -1.20
C SER A 144 2.25 15.51 0.04
N THR A 145 2.86 15.27 1.20
CA THR A 145 2.22 15.60 2.48
C THR A 145 2.19 17.11 2.69
N GLY A 146 1.04 17.61 3.14
CA GLY A 146 0.93 18.99 3.62
C GLY A 146 1.48 19.15 5.06
N TYR A 147 1.02 20.16 5.76
CA TYR A 147 1.39 20.39 7.17
C TYR A 147 0.46 19.68 8.16
N ASP A 148 -0.65 19.16 7.71
CA ASP A 148 -1.64 18.44 8.50
C ASP A 148 -1.65 16.96 8.14
N PRO A 149 -1.29 16.06 9.09
CA PRO A 149 -1.30 14.62 8.86
C PRO A 149 -2.69 13.99 8.97
N ASN A 150 -3.76 14.78 9.13
CA ASN A 150 -5.13 14.26 9.29
C ASN A 150 -5.52 13.39 8.07
N PRO A 151 -5.87 12.10 8.29
CA PRO A 151 -6.14 11.17 7.20
C PRO A 151 -7.49 11.40 6.50
N GLU A 152 -8.42 12.15 7.11
CA GLU A 152 -9.79 12.28 6.61
C GLU A 152 -9.87 12.85 5.19
N GLY A 153 -8.96 13.78 4.83
CA GLY A 153 -8.91 14.36 3.50
C GLY A 153 -8.46 13.42 2.38
N LEU A 154 -7.81 12.30 2.74
CA LEU A 154 -7.33 11.27 1.80
C LEU A 154 -8.18 9.99 1.84
N PHE A 155 -8.65 9.60 3.02
CA PHE A 155 -9.24 8.28 3.26
C PHE A 155 -10.69 8.33 3.74
N GLY A 156 -11.25 9.53 3.95
CA GLY A 156 -12.66 9.69 4.31
C GLY A 156 -13.59 9.21 3.19
N GLU A 157 -14.79 8.77 3.55
CA GLU A 157 -15.79 8.24 2.61
C GLU A 157 -16.09 9.19 1.44
N THR A 158 -16.13 10.48 1.71
CA THR A 158 -16.41 11.53 0.70
C THR A 158 -15.16 12.29 0.26
N ALA A 159 -13.98 11.85 0.67
CA ALA A 159 -12.74 12.51 0.32
C ALA A 159 -12.45 12.39 -1.18
N LYS A 160 -12.17 13.51 -1.82
CA LYS A 160 -11.90 13.58 -3.26
C LYS A 160 -10.71 12.72 -3.69
N PHE A 161 -9.78 12.50 -2.79
CA PHE A 161 -8.51 11.79 -3.03
C PHE A 161 -8.50 10.36 -2.49
N ASN A 162 -9.64 9.85 -1.99
CA ASN A 162 -9.77 8.45 -1.62
C ASN A 162 -9.88 7.58 -2.89
N PHE A 163 -8.74 7.40 -3.56
CA PHE A 163 -8.67 6.61 -4.78
C PHE A 163 -8.75 5.10 -4.52
N GLU A 164 -8.36 4.67 -3.33
CA GLU A 164 -8.45 3.29 -2.86
C GLU A 164 -9.91 2.86 -2.62
N ARG A 165 -10.80 3.83 -2.37
CA ARG A 165 -12.23 3.64 -2.05
C ARG A 165 -12.46 2.64 -0.92
N TYR A 166 -11.43 2.45 -0.11
CA TYR A 166 -11.52 1.59 1.05
C TYR A 166 -12.12 2.36 2.22
N VAL A 167 -13.33 2.00 2.59
CA VAL A 167 -14.08 2.61 3.70
C VAL A 167 -14.70 1.52 4.55
N ASP A 168 -14.45 1.55 5.84
CA ASP A 168 -15.14 0.70 6.79
C ASP A 168 -15.47 1.46 8.10
N PRO A 169 -16.35 0.90 8.95
CA PRO A 169 -16.75 1.57 10.19
C PRO A 169 -15.59 1.81 11.17
N GLU A 170 -14.60 0.92 11.23
CA GLU A 170 -13.44 1.04 12.12
C GLU A 170 -12.56 2.23 11.72
N GLY A 171 -12.16 2.30 10.46
CA GLY A 171 -11.36 3.41 9.94
C GLY A 171 -12.09 4.75 10.06
N THR A 172 -13.38 4.79 9.75
CA THR A 172 -14.22 5.98 9.92
C THR A 172 -14.26 6.44 11.38
N ALA A 173 -14.38 5.52 12.33
CA ALA A 173 -14.39 5.86 13.76
C ALA A 173 -13.05 6.45 14.23
N ILE A 174 -11.93 5.90 13.77
CA ILE A 174 -10.59 6.41 14.11
C ILE A 174 -10.39 7.82 13.54
N MET A 175 -10.74 8.06 12.27
CA MET A 175 -10.64 9.39 11.66
C MET A 175 -11.52 10.43 12.39
N LYS A 176 -12.72 10.05 12.83
CA LYS A 176 -13.57 10.90 13.66
C LYS A 176 -12.95 11.25 15.01
N LYS A 177 -12.24 10.33 15.66
CA LYS A 177 -11.49 10.64 16.89
C LYS A 177 -10.41 11.69 16.63
N ILE A 178 -9.62 11.53 15.57
CA ILE A 178 -8.56 12.46 15.16
C ILE A 178 -9.14 13.87 14.89
N SER A 179 -10.31 13.95 14.30
CA SER A 179 -11.00 15.22 13.99
C SER A 179 -11.90 15.73 15.13
N SER A 180 -11.92 15.07 16.29
CA SER A 180 -12.78 15.45 17.42
C SER A 180 -12.13 16.49 18.34
N THR A 181 -12.95 17.08 19.23
CA THR A 181 -12.45 17.99 20.28
C THR A 181 -11.56 17.29 21.31
N GLU A 182 -11.64 15.96 21.44
CA GLU A 182 -10.76 15.18 22.30
C GLU A 182 -9.29 15.21 21.82
N ALA A 183 -9.08 15.40 20.50
CA ALA A 183 -7.75 15.50 19.91
C ALA A 183 -7.01 16.82 20.28
N PHE A 184 -7.66 17.77 20.97
CA PHE A 184 -6.97 18.92 21.57
C PHE A 184 -6.11 18.51 22.78
N ASP A 185 -6.39 17.37 23.40
CA ASP A 185 -5.49 16.73 24.35
C ASP A 185 -4.35 16.05 23.59
N SER A 186 -3.11 16.50 23.82
CA SER A 186 -1.95 15.99 23.08
C SER A 186 -1.73 14.49 23.26
N ALA A 187 -2.00 13.93 24.43
CA ALA A 187 -1.80 12.51 24.69
C ALA A 187 -2.82 11.66 23.92
N LYS A 188 -4.09 12.09 23.93
CA LYS A 188 -5.16 11.45 23.15
C LYS A 188 -4.90 11.58 21.65
N ASN A 189 -4.46 12.73 21.19
CA ASN A 189 -4.12 12.95 19.78
C ASN A 189 -3.07 11.94 19.30
N ILE A 190 -1.97 11.80 20.05
CA ILE A 190 -0.91 10.82 19.76
C ILE A 190 -1.48 9.40 19.73
N GLU A 191 -2.34 9.04 20.68
CA GLU A 191 -2.98 7.73 20.76
C GLU A 191 -3.85 7.45 19.52
N PHE A 192 -4.68 8.42 19.10
CA PHE A 192 -5.53 8.28 17.92
C PHE A 192 -4.73 8.10 16.62
N TYR A 193 -3.64 8.84 16.47
CA TYR A 193 -2.75 8.65 15.32
C TYR A 193 -1.98 7.32 15.35
N LYS A 194 -1.63 6.81 16.52
CA LYS A 194 -1.06 5.45 16.65
C LYS A 194 -2.08 4.37 16.27
N GLU A 195 -3.32 4.53 16.72
CA GLU A 195 -4.43 3.65 16.36
C GLU A 195 -4.65 3.65 14.84
N TRP A 196 -4.61 4.81 14.18
CA TRP A 196 -4.72 4.95 12.74
C TRP A 196 -3.58 4.22 12.00
N GLN A 197 -2.33 4.44 12.40
CA GLN A 197 -1.17 3.81 11.77
C GLN A 197 -1.23 2.29 11.88
N LYS A 198 -1.62 1.78 13.05
CA LYS A 198 -1.82 0.34 13.25
C LYS A 198 -2.96 -0.20 12.39
N TYR A 199 -4.09 0.48 12.35
CA TYR A 199 -5.23 0.11 11.51
C TYR A 199 -4.85 0.01 10.04
N VAL A 200 -4.14 1.00 9.50
CA VAL A 200 -3.68 0.97 8.11
C VAL A 200 -2.75 -0.21 7.85
N HIS A 201 -1.82 -0.49 8.75
CA HIS A 201 -0.93 -1.65 8.65
C HIS A 201 -1.73 -2.96 8.66
N ASP A 202 -2.66 -3.12 9.58
CA ASP A 202 -3.42 -4.38 9.74
C ASP A 202 -4.35 -4.63 8.53
N LYS A 203 -4.97 -3.59 8.00
CA LYS A 203 -5.86 -3.70 6.82
C LYS A 203 -5.09 -3.72 5.50
N ALA A 204 -3.91 -3.11 5.46
CA ALA A 204 -3.03 -3.01 4.29
C ALA A 204 -3.74 -2.58 2.99
N PHE A 205 -4.78 -1.74 3.10
CA PHE A 205 -5.46 -1.18 1.91
C PHE A 205 -4.57 -0.17 1.19
N ILE A 206 -3.63 0.40 1.90
CA ILE A 206 -2.46 1.12 1.41
C ILE A 206 -1.24 0.65 2.22
N PHE A 207 -0.11 0.51 1.59
CA PHE A 207 1.16 0.25 2.28
C PHE A 207 2.24 1.21 1.78
N PRO A 208 2.94 1.86 2.72
CA PRO A 208 3.99 2.81 2.36
C PRO A 208 5.16 2.08 1.71
N THR A 209 5.80 2.76 0.79
CA THR A 209 7.01 2.26 0.14
C THR A 209 8.17 3.21 0.40
N LEU A 210 8.61 3.98 -0.57
CA LEU A 210 9.74 4.90 -0.45
C LEU A 210 9.31 6.32 -0.03
N VAL A 211 10.08 6.94 0.85
CA VAL A 211 9.98 8.35 1.25
C VAL A 211 11.32 9.06 1.09
#